data_fdeec29482f26ab6f9144a6a4089273d
#
_entry.id   fdeec29482f26ab6f9144a6a4089273d
#
_cell.length_a   1.000
_cell.length_b   1.000
_cell.length_c   1.000
_cell.angle_alpha   90.00
_cell.angle_beta   90.00
_cell.angle_gamma   90.00
#
_symmetry.space_group_name_H-M   'P 1'
#
loop_
_entity.id
_entity.type
_entity.pdbx_description
1 polymer ?
#
loop_
_entity_poly.entity_id
_entity_poly.type
_entity_poly.pdbx_seq_one_letter_code
_entity_poly.pdbx_strand_id
1 'polypeptide(L)'
;MLARRTLLLTLPLAAAACASGEPEVLAPLVSGYRHLTPIRLNVVEVEVMTLGSATIRVDEPAPLRPEQEMVRMAQDRLVAAGTENRARFLVQIAEFRREAMSARGGVVGMFTGDPGERLSTRLQARLEVVGSDSRRVGFVEAEVRRQRTLPEGATPAERRRAAEEILRQAMDDLNVEFEFQVRRNLRPWLADGSVAPVPTGPGGIEREELPRGQQPAPPAAPQPQALQPPRR
;
A
#
# COMPACT_ATOMS: atom_id res chain seq x y z
N MET A 1 65.17 -57.83 -11.50
CA MET A 1 64.16 -57.42 -12.49
C MET A 1 63.01 -56.67 -11.74
N LEU A 2 63.08 -55.34 -11.77
CA LEU A 2 62.14 -54.47 -11.00
C LEU A 2 60.94 -54.12 -11.88
N ALA A 3 59.79 -54.54 -11.49
CA ALA A 3 58.49 -54.10 -12.07
C ALA A 3 58.03 -52.80 -11.41
N ARG A 4 58.08 -51.68 -12.12
CA ARG A 4 57.55 -50.39 -11.76
C ARG A 4 56.02 -50.41 -11.93
N ARG A 5 55.30 -50.35 -10.80
CA ARG A 5 53.84 -50.08 -10.77
C ARG A 5 53.61 -48.59 -10.82
N THR A 6 53.14 -48.07 -11.93
CA THR A 6 52.66 -46.70 -12.10
C THR A 6 51.26 -46.62 -11.55
N LEU A 7 51.08 -45.90 -10.43
CA LEU A 7 49.78 -45.59 -9.82
C LEU A 7 49.24 -44.32 -10.51
N LEU A 8 48.26 -44.50 -11.36
CA LEU A 8 47.49 -43.39 -11.98
C LEU A 8 46.49 -42.87 -10.96
N LEU A 9 46.78 -41.67 -10.41
CA LEU A 9 45.86 -40.91 -9.57
C LEU A 9 44.86 -40.19 -10.51
N THR A 10 43.64 -40.71 -10.62
CA THR A 10 42.53 -40.02 -11.26
C THR A 10 41.91 -39.08 -10.27
N LEU A 11 42.13 -37.77 -10.46
CA LEU A 11 41.52 -36.68 -9.71
C LEU A 11 40.11 -36.48 -10.27
N PRO A 12 38.99 -36.60 -9.48
CA PRO A 12 37.68 -36.22 -9.96
C PRO A 12 37.59 -34.71 -10.00
N LEU A 13 37.42 -34.15 -11.19
CA LEU A 13 37.13 -32.75 -11.43
C LEU A 13 35.69 -32.52 -10.99
N ALA A 14 35.51 -32.01 -9.77
CA ALA A 14 34.18 -31.56 -9.28
C ALA A 14 33.82 -30.32 -10.09
N ALA A 15 32.93 -30.49 -11.07
CA ALA A 15 32.29 -29.40 -11.76
C ALA A 15 31.39 -28.65 -10.74
N ALA A 16 31.88 -27.48 -10.31
CA ALA A 16 31.02 -26.51 -9.60
C ALA A 16 29.96 -26.02 -10.59
N ALA A 17 28.77 -26.63 -10.53
CA ALA A 17 27.61 -26.10 -11.17
C ALA A 17 27.26 -24.78 -10.45
N CYS A 18 27.70 -23.65 -11.02
CA CYS A 18 27.11 -22.36 -10.70
C CYS A 18 25.62 -22.46 -11.05
N ALA A 19 24.78 -22.64 -10.03
CA ALA A 19 23.35 -22.42 -10.16
C ALA A 19 23.18 -20.94 -10.51
N SER A 20 23.13 -20.64 -11.81
CA SER A 20 22.56 -19.40 -12.30
C SER A 20 21.08 -19.44 -11.90
N GLY A 21 20.76 -18.77 -10.77
CA GLY A 21 19.39 -18.56 -10.41
C GLY A 21 18.69 -17.94 -11.61
N GLU A 22 17.68 -18.63 -12.12
CA GLU A 22 16.77 -18.05 -13.11
C GLU A 22 16.36 -16.67 -12.60
N PRO A 23 16.39 -15.62 -13.43
CA PRO A 23 15.90 -14.33 -13.00
C PRO A 23 14.45 -14.54 -12.61
N GLU A 24 14.16 -14.31 -11.32
CA GLU A 24 12.79 -14.33 -10.80
C GLU A 24 11.97 -13.40 -11.70
N VAL A 25 11.15 -13.98 -12.56
CA VAL A 25 10.22 -13.24 -13.40
C VAL A 25 9.20 -12.65 -12.46
N LEU A 26 9.48 -11.43 -11.99
CA LEU A 26 8.53 -10.66 -11.20
C LEU A 26 7.23 -10.63 -12.00
N ALA A 27 6.15 -11.09 -11.38
CA ALA A 27 4.82 -11.02 -11.97
C ALA A 27 4.61 -9.62 -12.56
N PRO A 28 4.04 -9.52 -13.76
CA PRO A 28 3.83 -8.22 -14.38
C PRO A 28 3.06 -7.36 -13.38
N LEU A 29 3.62 -6.20 -13.05
CA LEU A 29 3.03 -5.25 -12.16
C LEU A 29 1.63 -4.92 -12.69
N VAL A 30 0.62 -5.22 -11.88
CA VAL A 30 -0.74 -4.77 -12.20
C VAL A 30 -0.68 -3.24 -12.19
N SER A 31 -0.55 -2.68 -13.38
CA SER A 31 -0.49 -1.25 -13.58
C SER A 31 -1.88 -0.69 -13.36
N GLY A 32 -2.04 0.17 -12.36
CA GLY A 32 -3.30 0.83 -12.05
C GLY A 32 -4.12 0.19 -10.93
N TYR A 33 -5.26 0.78 -10.63
CA TYR A 33 -6.09 0.47 -9.44
C TYR A 33 -7.47 -0.11 -9.79
N ARG A 34 -7.70 -0.49 -11.05
CA ARG A 34 -8.99 -1.02 -11.54
C ARG A 34 -9.42 -2.34 -10.92
N HIS A 35 -8.46 -3.07 -10.35
CA HIS A 35 -8.73 -4.33 -9.64
C HIS A 35 -9.34 -4.09 -8.25
N LEU A 36 -9.30 -2.87 -7.73
CA LEU A 36 -9.87 -2.48 -6.45
C LEU A 36 -11.31 -2.00 -6.62
N THR A 37 -12.11 -2.13 -5.56
CA THR A 37 -13.48 -1.64 -5.55
C THR A 37 -13.53 -0.13 -5.76
N PRO A 38 -14.26 0.39 -6.74
CA PRO A 38 -14.38 1.83 -6.97
C PRO A 38 -15.01 2.55 -5.77
N ILE A 39 -14.58 3.77 -5.52
CA ILE A 39 -15.19 4.68 -4.57
C ILE A 39 -16.26 5.47 -5.33
N ARG A 40 -17.53 5.10 -5.11
CA ARG A 40 -18.67 5.73 -5.76
C ARG A 40 -19.09 6.97 -4.98
N LEU A 41 -19.01 8.13 -5.64
CA LEU A 41 -19.37 9.41 -5.05
C LEU A 41 -20.76 9.84 -5.54
N ASN A 42 -21.58 10.32 -4.65
CA ASN A 42 -22.89 10.90 -4.99
C ASN A 42 -22.72 12.32 -5.55
N VAL A 43 -22.08 12.40 -6.72
CA VAL A 43 -21.79 13.62 -7.48
C VAL A 43 -22.04 13.38 -8.94
N VAL A 44 -22.29 14.46 -9.70
CA VAL A 44 -22.53 14.39 -11.16
C VAL A 44 -21.23 14.16 -11.93
N GLU A 45 -20.10 14.60 -11.39
CA GLU A 45 -18.82 14.60 -12.09
C GLU A 45 -17.65 14.50 -11.10
N VAL A 46 -16.56 13.86 -11.53
CA VAL A 46 -15.27 13.84 -10.84
C VAL A 46 -14.21 14.44 -11.75
N GLU A 47 -13.68 15.58 -11.38
CA GLU A 47 -12.56 16.23 -12.04
C GLU A 47 -11.26 15.77 -11.38
N VAL A 48 -10.24 15.42 -12.18
CA VAL A 48 -8.91 15.05 -11.70
C VAL A 48 -7.90 16.04 -12.26
N MET A 49 -7.20 16.75 -11.38
CA MET A 49 -6.26 17.79 -11.78
C MET A 49 -5.06 17.91 -10.85
N THR A 50 -3.98 18.45 -11.38
CA THR A 50 -2.83 18.91 -10.60
C THR A 50 -3.00 20.39 -10.29
N LEU A 51 -2.88 20.78 -9.03
CA LEU A 51 -2.95 22.20 -8.65
C LEU A 51 -1.81 22.98 -9.30
N GLY A 52 -2.09 24.20 -9.76
CA GLY A 52 -1.05 25.10 -10.27
C GLY A 52 0.02 25.48 -9.23
N SER A 53 -0.33 25.37 -7.93
CA SER A 53 0.59 25.53 -6.79
C SER A 53 1.16 24.21 -6.28
N ALA A 54 0.94 23.08 -6.97
CA ALA A 54 1.43 21.77 -6.54
C ALA A 54 2.96 21.74 -6.50
N THR A 55 3.50 21.05 -5.51
CA THR A 55 4.94 20.79 -5.43
C THR A 55 5.25 19.49 -6.16
N ILE A 56 5.77 19.62 -7.38
CA ILE A 56 6.18 18.47 -8.19
C ILE A 56 7.70 18.47 -8.29
N ARG A 57 8.33 17.41 -7.78
CA ARG A 57 9.77 17.21 -7.88
C ARG A 57 10.11 15.74 -8.03
N VAL A 58 10.83 15.39 -9.07
CA VAL A 58 11.22 13.99 -9.35
C VAL A 58 12.69 13.95 -9.72
N ASP A 59 13.50 13.50 -8.77
CA ASP A 59 14.95 13.32 -8.97
C ASP A 59 15.22 11.95 -9.64
N GLU A 60 16.25 11.84 -10.46
CA GLU A 60 16.68 10.56 -11.02
C GLU A 60 17.34 9.66 -9.95
N PRO A 61 17.18 8.34 -10.00
CA PRO A 61 16.52 7.53 -11.05
C PRO A 61 15.08 7.15 -10.67
N ALA A 62 14.09 7.99 -10.95
CA ALA A 62 12.70 7.65 -10.71
C ALA A 62 12.07 6.94 -11.92
N PRO A 63 11.83 5.62 -11.85
CA PRO A 63 11.20 4.86 -12.94
C PRO A 63 9.72 5.15 -13.12
N LEU A 64 9.09 5.72 -12.09
CA LEU A 64 7.69 6.11 -12.05
C LEU A 64 7.57 7.61 -11.77
N ARG A 65 6.57 8.25 -12.35
CA ARG A 65 6.24 9.64 -12.06
C ARG A 65 5.08 9.69 -11.05
N PRO A 66 5.34 10.10 -9.80
CA PRO A 66 4.34 10.05 -8.73
C PRO A 66 3.05 10.80 -9.09
N GLU A 67 3.17 11.97 -9.71
CA GLU A 67 2.02 12.76 -10.14
C GLU A 67 1.11 11.98 -11.10
N GLN A 68 1.68 11.33 -12.11
CA GLN A 68 0.93 10.55 -13.09
C GLN A 68 0.27 9.33 -12.46
N GLU A 69 0.94 8.68 -11.52
CA GLU A 69 0.38 7.54 -10.79
C GLU A 69 -0.76 7.98 -9.87
N MET A 70 -0.68 9.15 -9.22
CA MET A 70 -1.78 9.71 -8.41
C MET A 70 -3.00 10.05 -9.28
N VAL A 71 -2.78 10.63 -10.44
CA VAL A 71 -3.86 10.92 -11.42
C VAL A 71 -4.51 9.61 -11.87
N ARG A 72 -3.72 8.60 -12.22
CA ARG A 72 -4.21 7.26 -12.62
C ARG A 72 -5.01 6.61 -11.50
N MET A 73 -4.50 6.67 -10.26
CA MET A 73 -5.21 6.15 -9.09
C MET A 73 -6.60 6.80 -8.96
N ALA A 74 -6.68 8.13 -9.06
CA ALA A 74 -7.94 8.83 -8.97
C ALA A 74 -8.92 8.43 -10.09
N GLN A 75 -8.44 8.34 -11.32
CA GLN A 75 -9.25 7.94 -12.49
C GLN A 75 -9.76 6.50 -12.40
N ASP A 76 -8.97 5.60 -11.83
CA ASP A 76 -9.33 4.20 -11.68
C ASP A 76 -10.27 3.96 -10.48
N ARG A 77 -10.16 4.79 -9.42
CA ARG A 77 -10.83 4.58 -8.14
C ARG A 77 -12.10 5.41 -7.94
N LEU A 78 -12.18 6.61 -8.52
CA LEU A 78 -13.28 7.54 -8.29
C LEU A 78 -14.32 7.45 -9.40
N VAL A 79 -15.57 7.23 -9.01
CA VAL A 79 -16.69 7.12 -9.95
C VAL A 79 -17.81 8.05 -9.51
N ALA A 80 -18.26 8.91 -10.41
CA ALA A 80 -19.48 9.71 -10.24
C ALA A 80 -20.71 8.79 -10.33
N ALA A 81 -21.60 8.87 -9.36
CA ALA A 81 -22.79 8.02 -9.26
C ALA A 81 -24.02 8.79 -8.73
N GLY A 82 -23.98 10.12 -8.78
CA GLY A 82 -25.05 11.02 -8.34
C GLY A 82 -25.45 12.00 -9.42
N THR A 83 -26.34 12.93 -9.06
CA THR A 83 -26.94 13.92 -9.96
C THR A 83 -26.65 15.37 -9.56
N GLU A 84 -26.07 15.58 -8.38
CA GLU A 84 -25.80 16.90 -7.83
C GLU A 84 -24.34 16.98 -7.36
N ASN A 85 -23.84 18.20 -7.19
CA ASN A 85 -22.49 18.50 -6.73
C ASN A 85 -21.42 17.99 -7.73
N ARG A 86 -20.19 18.38 -7.49
CA ARG A 86 -19.01 17.91 -8.25
C ARG A 86 -17.93 17.51 -7.26
N ALA A 87 -17.12 16.57 -7.62
CA ALA A 87 -15.91 16.24 -6.88
C ALA A 87 -14.67 16.68 -7.65
N ARG A 88 -13.64 17.12 -6.93
CA ARG A 88 -12.33 17.47 -7.49
C ARG A 88 -11.24 16.73 -6.75
N PHE A 89 -10.53 15.89 -7.45
CA PHE A 89 -9.31 15.28 -6.94
C PHE A 89 -8.13 16.15 -7.35
N LEU A 90 -7.36 16.61 -6.37
CA LEU A 90 -6.28 17.58 -6.52
C LEU A 90 -4.96 16.94 -6.09
N VAL A 91 -4.00 16.83 -6.99
CA VAL A 91 -2.62 16.53 -6.65
C VAL A 91 -1.99 17.78 -6.05
N GLN A 92 -1.53 17.72 -4.80
CA GLN A 92 -0.92 18.83 -4.10
C GLN A 92 0.60 18.69 -3.99
N ILE A 93 1.08 17.50 -3.65
CA ILE A 93 2.50 17.17 -3.55
C ILE A 93 2.75 15.84 -4.22
N ALA A 94 3.74 15.80 -5.09
CA ALA A 94 4.23 14.59 -5.74
C ALA A 94 5.76 14.68 -5.85
N GLU A 95 6.44 14.37 -4.74
CA GLU A 95 7.88 14.51 -4.63
C GLU A 95 8.55 13.14 -4.53
N PHE A 96 9.63 13.00 -5.28
CA PHE A 96 10.65 11.99 -5.08
C PHE A 96 12.01 12.69 -5.05
N ARG A 97 12.74 12.53 -3.96
CA ARG A 97 14.04 13.17 -3.75
C ARG A 97 15.12 12.14 -3.52
N ARG A 98 16.30 12.48 -3.99
CA ARG A 98 17.54 11.77 -3.74
C ARG A 98 18.54 12.72 -3.10
N GLU A 99 19.03 12.36 -1.92
CA GLU A 99 19.96 13.17 -1.15
C GLU A 99 21.20 12.32 -0.85
N ALA A 100 22.40 12.83 -1.19
CA ALA A 100 23.65 12.25 -0.76
C ALA A 100 23.78 12.41 0.76
N MET A 101 24.16 11.35 1.45
CA MET A 101 24.39 11.40 2.90
C MET A 101 25.88 11.59 3.14
N SER A 102 26.23 12.55 4.02
CA SER A 102 27.59 12.74 4.46
C SER A 102 28.03 11.54 5.31
N ALA A 103 29.23 11.02 5.04
CA ALA A 103 29.86 10.01 5.89
C ALA A 103 29.92 10.52 7.34
N ARG A 104 29.52 9.69 8.29
CA ARG A 104 29.74 9.98 9.71
C ARG A 104 31.24 9.85 9.97
N GLY A 105 31.93 10.98 10.10
CA GLY A 105 33.34 11.00 10.51
C GLY A 105 33.51 10.34 11.87
N GLY A 106 34.54 9.49 12.00
CA GLY A 106 34.92 8.82 13.25
C GLY A 106 35.21 7.34 13.09
N VAL A 107 35.80 6.74 14.10
CA VAL A 107 36.20 5.32 14.13
C VAL A 107 35.00 4.37 13.94
N VAL A 108 33.80 4.83 14.29
CA VAL A 108 32.54 4.07 14.13
C VAL A 108 32.16 3.93 12.66
N GLY A 109 32.44 4.91 11.80
CA GLY A 109 32.18 4.86 10.37
C GLY A 109 33.02 3.83 9.62
N MET A 110 34.15 3.40 10.18
CA MET A 110 35.01 2.38 9.58
C MET A 110 34.41 0.96 9.67
N PHE A 111 33.47 0.72 10.58
CA PHE A 111 32.88 -0.62 10.81
C PHE A 111 31.42 -0.74 10.39
N THR A 112 30.74 0.37 10.16
CA THR A 112 29.37 0.39 9.63
C THR A 112 29.45 1.01 8.25
N GLY A 113 29.17 0.22 7.20
CA GLY A 113 29.16 0.76 5.83
C GLY A 113 28.43 2.11 5.79
N ASP A 114 29.12 3.16 5.34
CA ASP A 114 28.58 4.51 5.30
C ASP A 114 27.31 4.56 4.42
N PRO A 115 26.24 5.22 4.88
CA PRO A 115 25.07 5.43 4.06
C PRO A 115 25.42 6.37 2.91
N GLY A 116 25.35 5.87 1.66
CA GLY A 116 25.70 6.66 0.50
C GLY A 116 24.65 7.67 0.10
N GLU A 117 23.39 7.28 0.13
CA GLU A 117 22.29 8.15 -0.28
C GLU A 117 20.96 7.79 0.40
N ARG A 118 20.09 8.79 0.51
CA ARG A 118 18.72 8.66 0.99
C ARG A 118 17.76 8.94 -0.16
N LEU A 119 16.85 7.99 -0.38
CA LEU A 119 15.67 8.19 -1.22
C LEU A 119 14.50 8.55 -0.33
N SER A 120 13.74 9.55 -0.70
CA SER A 120 12.52 9.95 0.01
C SER A 120 11.41 10.30 -0.97
N THR A 121 10.18 9.97 -0.61
CA THR A 121 9.00 10.37 -1.36
C THR A 121 7.95 10.96 -0.42
N ARG A 122 7.25 11.98 -0.91
CA ARG A 122 6.13 12.62 -0.25
C ARG A 122 5.01 12.82 -1.26
N LEU A 123 3.85 12.26 -0.95
CA LEU A 123 2.67 12.32 -1.78
C LEU A 123 1.54 12.93 -0.97
N GLN A 124 0.82 13.91 -1.54
CA GLN A 124 -0.35 14.50 -0.90
C GLN A 124 -1.43 14.77 -1.95
N ALA A 125 -2.60 14.25 -1.69
CA ALA A 125 -3.81 14.43 -2.49
C ALA A 125 -4.94 15.01 -1.64
N ARG A 126 -5.83 15.75 -2.29
CA ARG A 126 -7.06 16.27 -1.70
C ARG A 126 -8.23 15.88 -2.58
N LEU A 127 -9.33 15.46 -1.99
CA LEU A 127 -10.62 15.34 -2.64
C LEU A 127 -11.56 16.39 -2.05
N GLU A 128 -12.13 17.23 -2.90
CA GLU A 128 -13.11 18.24 -2.53
C GLU A 128 -14.46 17.90 -3.15
N VAL A 129 -15.53 18.13 -2.38
CA VAL A 129 -16.89 18.15 -2.91
C VAL A 129 -17.33 19.60 -2.99
N VAL A 130 -17.78 20.01 -4.16
CA VAL A 130 -18.19 21.38 -4.48
C VAL A 130 -19.67 21.38 -4.83
N GLY A 131 -20.43 22.21 -4.11
CA GLY A 131 -21.87 22.39 -4.33
C GLY A 131 -22.19 23.12 -5.62
N SER A 132 -23.46 23.17 -5.97
CA SER A 132 -23.98 23.89 -7.15
C SER A 132 -23.67 25.40 -7.12
N ASP A 133 -23.50 25.96 -5.94
CA ASP A 133 -23.10 27.36 -5.68
C ASP A 133 -21.57 27.57 -5.78
N SER A 134 -20.82 26.58 -6.25
CA SER A 134 -19.36 26.57 -6.33
C SER A 134 -18.63 26.66 -4.99
N ARG A 135 -19.34 26.51 -3.87
CA ARG A 135 -18.72 26.44 -2.56
C ARG A 135 -18.27 25.02 -2.25
N ARG A 136 -17.13 24.89 -1.58
CA ARG A 136 -16.66 23.62 -1.06
C ARG A 136 -17.54 23.23 0.14
N VAL A 137 -18.23 22.09 0.04
CA VAL A 137 -19.13 21.55 1.04
C VAL A 137 -18.50 20.41 1.85
N GLY A 138 -17.40 19.84 1.36
CA GLY A 138 -16.63 18.83 2.06
C GLY A 138 -15.27 18.65 1.43
N PHE A 139 -14.31 18.14 2.21
CA PHE A 139 -13.01 17.76 1.68
C PHE A 139 -12.32 16.74 2.58
N VAL A 140 -11.37 16.03 2.01
CA VAL A 140 -10.40 15.18 2.71
C VAL A 140 -9.03 15.36 2.11
N GLU A 141 -8.01 15.10 2.93
CA GLU A 141 -6.62 15.05 2.50
C GLU A 141 -6.01 13.73 2.93
N ALA A 142 -5.14 13.21 2.08
CA ALA A 142 -4.30 12.06 2.37
C ALA A 142 -2.85 12.45 2.07
N GLU A 143 -1.96 12.19 3.00
CA GLU A 143 -0.53 12.44 2.87
C GLU A 143 0.25 11.21 3.30
N VAL A 144 1.26 10.86 2.51
CA VAL A 144 2.16 9.75 2.79
C VAL A 144 3.60 10.20 2.59
N ARG A 145 4.47 9.67 3.45
CA ARG A 145 5.92 9.85 3.35
C ARG A 145 6.61 8.51 3.50
N ARG A 146 7.56 8.24 2.63
CA ARG A 146 8.43 7.07 2.70
C ARG A 146 9.88 7.50 2.51
N GLN A 147 10.79 6.75 3.13
CA GLN A 147 12.23 6.96 2.93
C GLN A 147 12.96 5.63 2.96
N ARG A 148 14.06 5.55 2.21
CA ARG A 148 14.97 4.40 2.17
C ARG A 148 16.40 4.89 2.03
N THR A 149 17.31 4.27 2.77
CA THR A 149 18.74 4.54 2.68
C THR A 149 19.40 3.45 1.84
N LEU A 150 20.32 3.85 0.97
CA LEU A 150 21.14 2.98 0.16
C LEU A 150 22.61 3.11 0.58
N PRO A 151 23.40 2.01 0.50
CA PRO A 151 24.84 2.07 0.75
C PRO A 151 25.57 2.88 -0.33
N GLU A 152 26.75 3.39 -0.03
CA GLU A 152 27.56 4.18 -0.96
C GLU A 152 27.89 3.42 -2.25
N GLY A 153 28.12 2.11 -2.16
CA GLY A 153 28.43 1.25 -3.31
C GLY A 153 27.23 0.77 -4.12
N ALA A 154 26.00 1.27 -3.89
CA ALA A 154 24.82 0.82 -4.62
C ALA A 154 24.99 1.03 -6.13
N THR A 155 24.70 0.00 -6.91
CA THR A 155 24.73 0.04 -8.36
C THR A 155 23.57 0.87 -8.94
N PRO A 156 23.64 1.37 -10.18
CA PRO A 156 22.54 2.06 -10.82
C PRO A 156 21.24 1.22 -10.90
N ALA A 157 21.38 -0.10 -11.05
CA ALA A 157 20.24 -1.02 -11.08
C ALA A 157 19.56 -1.14 -9.71
N GLU A 158 20.35 -1.24 -8.63
CA GLU A 158 19.85 -1.27 -7.26
C GLU A 158 19.16 0.05 -6.88
N ARG A 159 19.73 1.19 -7.26
CA ARG A 159 19.11 2.51 -7.07
C ARG A 159 17.76 2.61 -7.75
N ARG A 160 17.67 2.17 -9.02
CA ARG A 160 16.43 2.19 -9.78
C ARG A 160 15.36 1.29 -9.14
N ARG A 161 15.74 0.07 -8.75
CA ARG A 161 14.84 -0.87 -8.07
C ARG A 161 14.34 -0.32 -6.74
N ALA A 162 15.22 0.29 -5.94
CA ALA A 162 14.86 0.89 -4.67
C ALA A 162 13.93 2.11 -4.85
N ALA A 163 14.16 2.93 -5.88
CA ALA A 163 13.31 4.05 -6.22
C ALA A 163 11.90 3.57 -6.66
N GLU A 164 11.85 2.54 -7.48
CA GLU A 164 10.58 1.93 -7.90
C GLU A 164 9.80 1.36 -6.71
N GLU A 165 10.48 0.64 -5.84
CA GLU A 165 9.87 0.02 -4.68
C GLU A 165 9.30 1.05 -3.70
N ILE A 166 10.07 2.10 -3.35
CA ILE A 166 9.59 3.15 -2.42
C ILE A 166 8.42 3.93 -3.00
N LEU A 167 8.44 4.22 -4.31
CA LEU A 167 7.34 4.92 -4.98
C LEU A 167 6.08 4.06 -5.01
N ARG A 168 6.21 2.75 -5.31
CA ARG A 168 5.06 1.83 -5.29
C ARG A 168 4.46 1.72 -3.90
N GLN A 169 5.28 1.47 -2.88
CA GLN A 169 4.82 1.40 -1.50
C GLN A 169 4.14 2.69 -1.05
N ALA A 170 4.67 3.86 -1.43
CA ALA A 170 4.04 5.12 -1.10
C ALA A 170 2.70 5.31 -1.80
N MET A 171 2.55 4.84 -3.04
CA MET A 171 1.28 4.89 -3.76
C MET A 171 0.23 3.93 -3.17
N ASP A 172 0.65 2.74 -2.74
CA ASP A 172 -0.23 1.78 -2.06
C ASP A 172 -0.73 2.36 -0.73
N ASP A 173 0.16 2.93 0.07
CA ASP A 173 -0.21 3.62 1.31
C ASP A 173 -1.14 4.80 1.05
N LEU A 174 -0.85 5.62 0.03
CA LEU A 174 -1.70 6.74 -0.33
C LEU A 174 -3.12 6.28 -0.70
N ASN A 175 -3.23 5.20 -1.47
CA ASN A 175 -4.54 4.65 -1.84
C ASN A 175 -5.32 4.18 -0.60
N VAL A 176 -4.66 3.51 0.34
CA VAL A 176 -5.29 3.04 1.59
C VAL A 176 -5.72 4.23 2.47
N GLU A 177 -4.83 5.18 2.70
CA GLU A 177 -5.11 6.36 3.51
C GLU A 177 -6.20 7.22 2.87
N PHE A 178 -6.14 7.41 1.56
CA PHE A 178 -7.14 8.17 0.82
C PHE A 178 -8.54 7.53 0.95
N GLU A 179 -8.66 6.22 0.71
CA GLU A 179 -9.94 5.52 0.88
C GLU A 179 -10.45 5.61 2.31
N PHE A 180 -9.59 5.45 3.31
CA PHE A 180 -9.95 5.59 4.72
C PHE A 180 -10.52 6.98 5.02
N GLN A 181 -9.83 8.03 4.59
CA GLN A 181 -10.26 9.41 4.80
C GLN A 181 -11.58 9.72 4.11
N VAL A 182 -11.77 9.25 2.88
CA VAL A 182 -13.01 9.41 2.12
C VAL A 182 -14.17 8.72 2.83
N ARG A 183 -14.02 7.46 3.21
CA ARG A 183 -15.08 6.68 3.89
C ARG A 183 -15.45 7.25 5.26
N ARG A 184 -14.47 7.82 5.95
CA ARG A 184 -14.67 8.40 7.27
C ARG A 184 -15.32 9.78 7.22
N ASN A 185 -14.82 10.68 6.38
CA ASN A 185 -15.13 12.11 6.44
C ASN A 185 -16.07 12.58 5.32
N LEU A 186 -16.15 11.85 4.19
CA LEU A 186 -17.05 12.17 3.09
C LEU A 186 -18.23 11.19 2.99
N ARG A 187 -18.55 10.48 4.07
CA ARG A 187 -19.65 9.52 4.11
C ARG A 187 -20.98 10.04 3.53
N PRO A 188 -21.42 11.29 3.79
CA PRO A 188 -22.65 11.82 3.20
C PRO A 188 -22.66 11.91 1.68
N TRP A 189 -21.47 11.93 1.07
CA TRP A 189 -21.28 12.02 -0.39
C TRP A 189 -20.87 10.69 -1.03
N LEU A 190 -20.86 9.61 -0.26
CA LEU A 190 -20.71 8.29 -0.85
C LEU A 190 -22.07 7.84 -1.40
N ALA A 191 -22.10 7.41 -2.65
CA ALA A 191 -23.19 6.62 -3.13
C ALA A 191 -23.07 5.26 -2.41
N ASP A 192 -23.78 5.13 -1.28
CA ASP A 192 -23.92 3.83 -0.65
C ASP A 192 -24.35 2.87 -1.75
N GLY A 193 -23.57 1.81 -1.93
CA GLY A 193 -24.05 0.69 -2.71
C GLY A 193 -25.32 0.21 -2.02
N SER A 194 -26.45 0.82 -2.32
CA SER A 194 -27.72 0.18 -2.25
C SER A 194 -27.45 -1.13 -2.98
N VAL A 195 -27.21 -2.19 -2.23
CA VAL A 195 -27.41 -3.54 -2.72
C VAL A 195 -28.79 -3.44 -3.32
N ALA A 196 -28.86 -3.34 -4.65
CA ALA A 196 -30.12 -3.41 -5.35
C ALA A 196 -30.82 -4.59 -4.69
N PRO A 197 -32.05 -4.42 -4.15
CA PRO A 197 -32.71 -5.53 -3.52
C PRO A 197 -32.63 -6.65 -4.53
N VAL A 198 -31.99 -7.76 -4.13
CA VAL A 198 -31.90 -8.95 -4.98
C VAL A 198 -33.34 -9.16 -5.39
N PRO A 199 -33.69 -9.12 -6.69
CA PRO A 199 -35.05 -9.33 -7.10
C PRO A 199 -35.42 -10.68 -6.53
N THR A 200 -36.34 -10.70 -5.58
CA THR A 200 -36.93 -11.91 -5.01
C THR A 200 -37.82 -12.45 -6.12
N GLY A 201 -37.15 -13.00 -7.16
CA GLY A 201 -37.84 -13.81 -8.16
C GLY A 201 -38.42 -15.02 -7.45
N PRO A 202 -39.52 -15.61 -7.98
CA PRO A 202 -40.07 -16.85 -7.46
C PRO A 202 -39.05 -17.95 -7.72
N GLY A 203 -38.17 -18.23 -6.80
CA GLY A 203 -37.01 -19.09 -6.89
C GLY A 203 -35.92 -18.73 -5.85
N GLY A 204 -36.26 -17.89 -4.89
CA GLY A 204 -35.37 -17.58 -3.77
C GLY A 204 -34.97 -18.87 -3.07
N ILE A 205 -33.66 -19.12 -2.97
CA ILE A 205 -33.10 -20.17 -2.14
C ILE A 205 -33.59 -19.88 -0.73
N GLU A 206 -34.54 -20.69 -0.27
CA GLU A 206 -34.95 -20.71 1.13
C GLU A 206 -33.69 -20.94 1.94
N ARG A 207 -33.30 -19.92 2.70
CA ARG A 207 -32.19 -20.03 3.64
C ARG A 207 -32.71 -20.94 4.73
N GLU A 208 -32.36 -22.21 4.64
CA GLU A 208 -32.63 -23.19 5.69
C GLU A 208 -32.04 -22.64 6.98
N GLU A 209 -32.93 -22.12 7.87
CA GLU A 209 -32.55 -21.75 9.22
C GLU A 209 -32.07 -23.02 9.90
N LEU A 210 -30.75 -23.14 10.05
CA LEU A 210 -30.17 -24.16 10.92
C LEU A 210 -30.86 -24.06 12.27
N PRO A 211 -31.43 -25.17 12.80
CA PRO A 211 -32.06 -25.16 14.11
C PRO A 211 -31.04 -24.66 15.13
N ARG A 212 -31.41 -23.63 15.87
CA ARG A 212 -30.60 -23.09 16.97
C ARG A 212 -30.32 -24.22 17.93
N GLY A 213 -29.12 -24.83 17.82
CA GLY A 213 -28.61 -25.78 18.78
C GLY A 213 -28.68 -25.11 20.14
N GLN A 214 -29.26 -25.81 21.11
CA GLN A 214 -29.36 -25.44 22.49
C GLN A 214 -28.00 -24.95 22.97
N GLN A 215 -27.87 -23.68 23.28
CA GLN A 215 -26.72 -23.14 23.99
C GLN A 215 -26.60 -23.88 25.32
N PRO A 216 -25.49 -24.52 25.66
CA PRO A 216 -25.29 -25.06 27.00
C PRO A 216 -25.39 -23.91 28.00
N ALA A 217 -26.15 -24.13 29.06
CA ALA A 217 -26.35 -23.17 30.14
C ALA A 217 -24.99 -22.72 30.70
N PRO A 218 -24.81 -21.43 31.01
CA PRO A 218 -23.57 -20.97 31.63
C PRO A 218 -23.36 -21.65 32.98
N PRO A 219 -22.11 -21.99 33.38
CA PRO A 219 -21.83 -22.60 34.65
C PRO A 219 -22.28 -21.69 35.79
N ALA A 220 -22.96 -22.30 36.78
CA ALA A 220 -23.46 -21.59 37.95
C ALA A 220 -22.33 -20.85 38.67
N ALA A 221 -22.58 -19.58 38.98
CA ALA A 221 -21.65 -18.77 39.77
C ALA A 221 -21.42 -19.40 41.13
N PRO A 222 -20.17 -19.39 41.66
CA PRO A 222 -19.88 -19.93 42.98
C PRO A 222 -20.62 -19.12 44.05
N GLN A 223 -21.38 -19.84 44.91
CA GLN A 223 -22.05 -19.24 46.03
C GLN A 223 -21.07 -18.74 47.06
N PRO A 224 -21.27 -17.55 47.66
CA PRO A 224 -20.36 -17.09 48.73
C PRO A 224 -20.51 -17.97 49.95
N GLN A 225 -19.41 -18.60 50.38
CA GLN A 225 -19.32 -19.33 51.63
C GLN A 225 -19.48 -18.37 52.81
N ALA A 226 -20.52 -18.58 53.61
CA ALA A 226 -20.70 -17.85 54.85
C ALA A 226 -19.52 -18.15 55.80
N LEU A 227 -18.86 -17.08 56.24
CA LEU A 227 -17.82 -17.13 57.29
C LEU A 227 -18.46 -17.59 58.60
N GLN A 228 -18.02 -18.77 59.09
CA GLN A 228 -18.38 -19.23 60.44
C GLN A 228 -17.61 -18.39 61.46
N PRO A 229 -18.28 -17.91 62.53
CA PRO A 229 -17.58 -17.20 63.60
C PRO A 229 -16.68 -18.15 64.43
N PRO A 230 -15.61 -17.63 65.06
CA PRO A 230 -14.71 -18.46 65.87
C PRO A 230 -15.38 -18.96 67.14
N ARG A 231 -15.23 -20.26 67.40
CA ARG A 231 -15.64 -20.85 68.67
C ARG A 231 -14.65 -20.42 69.76
N ARG A 232 -15.19 -19.97 70.89
CA ARG A 232 -14.47 -19.74 72.15
C ARG A 232 -14.06 -21.06 72.80
#